data_ac7d3ce75a346fee783d07d62d233457
#
_entry.id   ac7d3ce75a346fee783d07d62d233457
#
_cell.length_a   1.000
_cell.length_b   1.000
_cell.length_c   1.000
_cell.angle_alpha   90.00
_cell.angle_beta   90.00
_cell.angle_gamma   90.00
#
_symmetry.space_group_name_H-M   'P 1'
#
loop_
_entity.id
_entity.type
_entity.pdbx_description
1 polymer ?
#
loop_
_entity_poly.entity_id
_entity_poly.type
_entity_poly.pdbx_seq_one_letter_code
_entity_poly.pdbx_strand_id
1 'polypeptide(L)'
;PSSKGKTLFNLLPLKSHQSISSIMPLPENESEWKKLYVIFATLNGKIRKNSLDDFANIQSTGKIAMKLDEDDKIIGVIICREDQDIILSTRLGKCIRFMSKKLRIFKGRSSKGIKGIELGTNDKVISLSVLDAVDISPKIAKDLLKNGSADKAKRSEIIAKQKYILSLTENGFGKRTSFYDYRVTNRGGKGIIGIVASSRNGNVAASFPVNEGDEVILSTDKGKVIRCAVKE
;
A
#
# COMPACT_ATOMS: atom_id res chain seq x y z
N PRO A 1 -18.82 2.35 -26.65
CA PRO A 1 -17.57 1.58 -26.84
C PRO A 1 -16.71 2.10 -28.00
N SER A 2 -17.23 3.03 -28.84
CA SER A 2 -16.51 3.55 -30.02
C SER A 2 -15.79 4.89 -29.81
N SER A 3 -15.83 5.47 -28.59
CA SER A 3 -15.11 6.71 -28.33
C SER A 3 -13.61 6.46 -28.22
N LYS A 4 -12.83 7.17 -29.02
CA LYS A 4 -11.38 7.23 -28.86
C LYS A 4 -11.06 7.84 -27.50
N GLY A 5 -10.29 7.15 -26.67
CA GLY A 5 -9.84 7.68 -25.39
C GLY A 5 -9.12 9.03 -25.55
N LYS A 6 -9.21 9.90 -24.54
CA LYS A 6 -8.44 11.14 -24.50
C LYS A 6 -7.06 10.83 -23.92
N THR A 7 -5.99 11.32 -24.57
CA THR A 7 -4.65 11.21 -24.01
C THR A 7 -4.50 12.12 -22.79
N LEU A 8 -3.95 11.58 -21.71
CA LEU A 8 -3.65 12.35 -20.49
C LEU A 8 -2.58 13.42 -20.72
N PHE A 9 -1.74 13.28 -21.73
CA PHE A 9 -0.81 14.34 -22.15
C PHE A 9 -1.48 15.64 -22.56
N ASN A 10 -2.74 15.58 -22.99
CA ASN A 10 -3.53 16.79 -23.30
C ASN A 10 -4.11 17.46 -22.05
N LEU A 11 -4.15 16.76 -20.92
CA LEU A 11 -4.68 17.26 -19.65
C LEU A 11 -3.57 17.69 -18.69
N LEU A 12 -2.38 17.13 -18.83
CA LEU A 12 -1.25 17.36 -17.95
C LEU A 12 -0.02 17.81 -18.79
N PRO A 13 0.69 18.87 -18.41
CA PRO A 13 1.88 19.32 -19.10
C PRO A 13 3.07 18.39 -18.76
N LEU A 14 2.97 17.13 -19.17
CA LEU A 14 4.00 16.13 -18.95
C LEU A 14 5.14 16.31 -19.96
N LYS A 15 6.36 16.23 -19.48
CA LYS A 15 7.54 16.16 -20.34
C LYS A 15 7.68 14.75 -20.94
N SER A 16 8.32 14.61 -22.09
CA SER A 16 8.44 13.35 -22.84
C SER A 16 9.05 12.17 -22.05
N HIS A 17 9.82 12.45 -20.99
CA HIS A 17 10.45 11.44 -20.12
C HIS A 17 9.64 11.15 -18.84
N GLN A 18 8.49 11.81 -18.63
CA GLN A 18 7.63 11.61 -17.48
C GLN A 18 6.53 10.60 -17.80
N SER A 19 6.24 9.72 -16.87
CA SER A 19 5.15 8.75 -16.95
C SER A 19 4.23 8.87 -15.74
N ILE A 20 2.98 8.48 -15.92
CA ILE A 20 2.00 8.41 -14.82
C ILE A 20 2.25 7.13 -14.06
N SER A 21 2.55 7.24 -12.76
CA SER A 21 2.81 6.11 -11.88
C SER A 21 1.58 5.64 -11.12
N SER A 22 0.62 6.54 -10.85
CA SER A 22 -0.57 6.22 -10.06
C SER A 22 -1.71 7.17 -10.41
N ILE A 23 -2.93 6.66 -10.37
CA ILE A 23 -4.17 7.44 -10.46
C ILE A 23 -5.01 7.07 -9.23
N MET A 24 -5.53 8.08 -8.55
CA MET A 24 -6.30 7.92 -7.34
C MET A 24 -7.53 8.83 -7.38
N PRO A 25 -8.74 8.28 -7.17
CA PRO A 25 -9.93 9.13 -7.01
C PRO A 25 -9.82 9.91 -5.70
N LEU A 26 -10.26 11.16 -5.73
CA LEU A 26 -10.34 12.00 -4.55
C LEU A 26 -11.77 11.96 -3.99
N PRO A 27 -11.96 12.09 -2.66
CA PRO A 27 -13.27 12.27 -2.07
C PRO A 27 -13.92 13.55 -2.61
N GLU A 28 -15.20 13.48 -2.97
CA GLU A 28 -15.95 14.60 -3.56
C GLU A 28 -16.08 15.80 -2.60
N ASN A 29 -16.24 15.51 -1.31
CA ASN A 29 -16.42 16.55 -0.29
C ASN A 29 -15.05 17.07 0.20
N GLU A 30 -14.62 18.21 -0.34
CA GLU A 30 -13.36 18.84 0.03
C GLU A 30 -13.31 19.28 1.51
N SER A 31 -14.44 19.48 2.19
CA SER A 31 -14.46 19.86 3.60
C SER A 31 -13.89 18.75 4.51
N GLU A 32 -13.92 17.49 4.04
CA GLU A 32 -13.36 16.34 4.75
C GLU A 32 -11.85 16.19 4.56
N TRP A 33 -11.27 16.86 3.56
CA TRP A 33 -9.85 16.70 3.21
C TRP A 33 -8.92 17.09 4.35
N LYS A 34 -9.33 18.00 5.24
CA LYS A 34 -8.58 18.40 6.43
C LYS A 34 -8.36 17.24 7.43
N LYS A 35 -9.21 16.20 7.37
CA LYS A 35 -9.11 15.00 8.22
C LYS A 35 -8.40 13.84 7.53
N LEU A 36 -8.04 14.02 6.25
CA LEU A 36 -7.43 13.00 5.42
C LEU A 36 -5.97 13.35 5.10
N TYR A 37 -5.19 12.33 4.88
CA TYR A 37 -3.78 12.44 4.55
C TYR A 37 -3.46 11.71 3.27
N VAL A 38 -2.50 12.21 2.52
CA VAL A 38 -1.92 11.53 1.36
C VAL A 38 -0.58 10.93 1.76
N ILE A 39 -0.42 9.65 1.50
CA ILE A 39 0.83 8.93 1.69
C ILE A 39 1.47 8.68 0.33
N PHE A 40 2.73 9.03 0.22
CA PHE A 40 3.60 8.73 -0.93
C PHE A 40 4.63 7.70 -0.49
N ALA A 41 4.81 6.64 -1.25
CA ALA A 41 5.88 5.68 -1.05
C ALA A 41 6.77 5.60 -2.29
N THR A 42 8.07 5.42 -2.07
CA THR A 42 9.05 5.35 -3.14
C THR A 42 9.68 3.97 -3.25
N LEU A 43 10.22 3.67 -4.42
CA LEU A 43 10.91 2.43 -4.76
C LEU A 43 12.03 2.11 -3.77
N ASN A 44 12.76 3.14 -3.32
CA ASN A 44 13.88 3.03 -2.38
C ASN A 44 13.46 3.08 -0.90
N GLY A 45 12.16 2.87 -0.62
CA GLY A 45 11.66 2.67 0.76
C GLY A 45 11.45 3.96 1.54
N LYS A 46 11.43 5.12 0.90
CA LYS A 46 11.02 6.37 1.54
C LYS A 46 9.52 6.49 1.58
N ILE A 47 9.02 7.17 2.61
CA ILE A 47 7.60 7.45 2.79
C ILE A 47 7.41 8.90 3.21
N ARG A 48 6.28 9.47 2.81
CA ARG A 48 5.91 10.83 3.13
C ARG A 48 4.42 10.92 3.37
N LYS A 49 4.01 11.72 4.35
CA LYS A 49 2.61 12.02 4.70
C LYS A 49 2.38 13.53 4.64
N ASN A 50 1.40 13.94 3.86
CA ASN A 50 0.91 15.32 3.81
C ASN A 50 -0.58 15.35 4.17
N SER A 51 -1.10 16.50 4.58
CA SER A 51 -2.54 16.73 4.58
C SER A 51 -3.09 16.66 3.16
N LEU A 52 -4.26 16.06 2.95
CA LEU A 52 -4.91 16.06 1.65
C LEU A 52 -5.30 17.49 1.23
N ASP A 53 -5.63 18.34 2.19
CA ASP A 53 -5.96 19.76 1.99
C ASP A 53 -4.80 20.57 1.36
N ASP A 54 -3.54 20.14 1.53
CA ASP A 54 -2.39 20.75 0.83
C ASP A 54 -2.52 20.66 -0.70
N PHE A 55 -3.42 19.84 -1.21
CA PHE A 55 -3.65 19.58 -2.65
C PHE A 55 -4.97 20.12 -3.17
N ALA A 56 -5.78 20.84 -2.36
CA ALA A 56 -7.05 21.41 -2.79
C ALA A 56 -6.88 22.38 -3.96
N ASN A 57 -5.90 23.27 -3.89
CA ASN A 57 -5.63 24.28 -4.92
C ASN A 57 -4.44 23.88 -5.78
N ILE A 58 -4.67 23.12 -6.83
CA ILE A 58 -3.64 22.71 -7.80
C ILE A 58 -3.81 23.51 -9.10
N GLN A 59 -2.74 24.19 -9.49
CA GLN A 59 -2.70 24.86 -10.80
C GLN A 59 -2.64 23.84 -11.94
N SER A 60 -3.04 24.22 -13.14
CA SER A 60 -2.99 23.37 -14.35
C SER A 60 -1.59 22.84 -14.67
N THR A 61 -0.54 23.54 -14.24
CA THR A 61 0.87 23.11 -14.36
C THR A 61 1.26 21.99 -13.41
N GLY A 62 0.34 21.56 -12.52
CA GLY A 62 0.59 20.57 -11.50
C GLY A 62 1.35 21.11 -10.28
N LYS A 63 1.63 20.25 -9.34
CA LYS A 63 2.27 20.57 -8.05
C LYS A 63 3.27 19.48 -7.68
N ILE A 64 4.50 19.86 -7.35
CA ILE A 64 5.48 18.90 -6.84
C ILE A 64 5.03 18.41 -5.46
N ALA A 65 4.77 17.12 -5.32
CA ALA A 65 4.33 16.51 -4.07
C ALA A 65 5.49 16.19 -3.13
N MET A 66 6.61 15.72 -3.69
CA MET A 66 7.85 15.45 -2.95
C MET A 66 9.06 15.50 -3.88
N LYS A 67 10.24 15.73 -3.30
CA LYS A 67 11.52 15.61 -4.00
C LYS A 67 11.95 14.15 -3.99
N LEU A 68 12.44 13.66 -5.13
CA LEU A 68 12.98 12.31 -5.28
C LEU A 68 14.51 12.36 -5.39
N ASP A 69 15.19 11.27 -5.07
CA ASP A 69 16.56 11.02 -5.48
C ASP A 69 16.59 10.64 -6.97
N GLU A 70 17.76 10.73 -7.61
CA GLU A 70 17.92 10.51 -9.06
C GLU A 70 17.40 9.14 -9.52
N ASP A 71 17.66 8.08 -8.73
CA ASP A 71 17.27 6.70 -9.04
C ASP A 71 16.01 6.25 -8.31
N ASP A 72 15.26 7.18 -7.68
CA ASP A 72 14.06 6.83 -6.93
C ASP A 72 12.79 7.18 -7.71
N LYS A 73 11.73 6.41 -7.50
CA LYS A 73 10.43 6.58 -8.16
C LYS A 73 9.30 6.43 -7.14
N ILE A 74 8.21 7.16 -7.33
CA ILE A 74 6.97 6.90 -6.59
C ILE A 74 6.39 5.59 -7.08
N ILE A 75 6.13 4.65 -6.15
CA ILE A 75 5.51 3.36 -6.45
C ILE A 75 4.03 3.33 -6.04
N GLY A 76 3.60 4.26 -5.21
CA GLY A 76 2.22 4.33 -4.78
C GLY A 76 1.91 5.62 -4.07
N VAL A 77 0.65 6.03 -4.24
CA VAL A 77 0.05 7.18 -3.57
C VAL A 77 -1.32 6.71 -3.07
N ILE A 78 -1.63 6.95 -1.80
CA ILE A 78 -2.89 6.50 -1.21
C ILE A 78 -3.39 7.50 -0.18
N ILE A 79 -4.71 7.64 -0.07
CA ILE A 79 -5.36 8.43 0.97
C ILE A 79 -5.52 7.56 2.21
N CYS A 80 -5.26 8.15 3.38
CA CYS A 80 -5.49 7.47 4.66
C CYS A 80 -6.03 8.43 5.73
N ARG A 81 -6.61 7.83 6.76
CA ARG A 81 -6.91 8.47 8.03
C ARG A 81 -5.76 8.24 9.02
N GLU A 82 -5.81 8.93 10.14
CA GLU A 82 -4.79 8.83 11.18
C GLU A 82 -4.84 7.50 11.96
N ASP A 83 -6.05 6.93 12.06
CA ASP A 83 -6.33 5.67 12.77
C ASP A 83 -6.06 4.40 11.95
N GLN A 84 -5.50 4.54 10.76
CA GLN A 84 -5.20 3.42 9.87
C GLN A 84 -3.73 2.99 9.96
N ASP A 85 -3.48 1.73 9.57
CA ASP A 85 -2.14 1.17 9.45
C ASP A 85 -1.67 1.21 8.00
N ILE A 86 -0.37 1.40 7.85
CA ILE A 86 0.33 1.38 6.58
C ILE A 86 1.14 0.08 6.49
N ILE A 87 1.08 -0.58 5.34
CA ILE A 87 1.94 -1.71 5.00
C ILE A 87 2.76 -1.36 3.77
N LEU A 88 4.07 -1.55 3.86
CA LEU A 88 4.98 -1.57 2.72
C LEU A 88 5.44 -2.99 2.48
N SER A 89 5.35 -3.46 1.24
CA SER A 89 5.85 -4.78 0.83
C SER A 89 6.98 -4.61 -0.17
N THR A 90 7.98 -5.51 -0.11
CA THR A 90 9.17 -5.44 -0.95
C THR A 90 9.25 -6.58 -1.97
N ARG A 91 10.03 -6.37 -3.00
CA ARG A 91 10.28 -7.33 -4.08
C ARG A 91 10.87 -8.65 -3.56
N LEU A 92 11.72 -8.60 -2.54
CA LEU A 92 12.30 -9.79 -1.90
C LEU A 92 11.43 -10.37 -0.77
N GLY A 93 10.15 -9.98 -0.69
CA GLY A 93 9.15 -10.60 0.16
C GLY A 93 9.10 -10.12 1.60
N LYS A 94 9.77 -9.02 1.95
CA LYS A 94 9.63 -8.40 3.26
C LYS A 94 8.42 -7.47 3.31
N CYS A 95 7.85 -7.33 4.50
CA CYS A 95 6.77 -6.42 4.80
C CYS A 95 7.03 -5.70 6.12
N ILE A 96 6.63 -4.42 6.18
CA ILE A 96 6.62 -3.66 7.42
C ILE A 96 5.24 -3.03 7.62
N ARG A 97 4.69 -3.15 8.84
CA ARG A 97 3.42 -2.55 9.24
C ARG A 97 3.65 -1.55 10.35
N PHE A 98 3.08 -0.35 10.21
CA PHE A 98 3.15 0.70 11.22
C PHE A 98 1.94 1.63 11.13
N MET A 99 1.59 2.27 12.24
CA MET A 99 0.44 3.18 12.31
C MET A 99 0.68 4.48 11.55
N SER A 100 -0.31 4.96 10.80
CA SER A 100 -0.27 6.25 10.10
C SER A 100 0.02 7.42 11.04
N LYS A 101 -0.55 7.42 12.26
CA LYS A 101 -0.32 8.46 13.27
C LYS A 101 1.14 8.62 13.69
N LYS A 102 1.99 7.59 13.50
CA LYS A 102 3.43 7.66 13.79
C LYS A 102 4.25 8.34 12.68
N LEU A 103 3.63 8.66 11.56
CA LEU A 103 4.26 9.46 10.51
C LEU A 103 4.04 10.94 10.80
N ARG A 104 5.13 11.71 10.78
CA ARG A 104 5.01 13.17 10.82
C ARG A 104 4.32 13.69 9.57
N ILE A 105 3.51 14.70 9.73
CA ILE A 105 2.91 15.45 8.62
C ILE A 105 3.94 16.45 8.10
N PHE A 106 4.17 16.44 6.81
CA PHE A 106 5.04 17.41 6.15
C PHE A 106 4.22 18.61 5.68
N LYS A 107 4.56 19.81 6.14
CA LYS A 107 3.92 21.06 5.70
C LYS A 107 4.39 21.52 4.33
N GLY A 108 5.64 21.27 3.98
CA GLY A 108 6.18 21.63 2.67
C GLY A 108 6.27 20.44 1.73
N ARG A 109 6.64 20.66 0.47
CA ARG A 109 6.72 19.64 -0.60
C ARG A 109 8.11 19.44 -1.16
N SER A 110 9.10 20.17 -0.68
CA SER A 110 10.48 20.18 -1.18
C SER A 110 11.39 19.11 -0.60
N SER A 111 10.94 18.29 0.35
CA SER A 111 11.77 17.27 0.99
C SER A 111 11.51 15.86 0.41
N LYS A 112 12.50 14.97 0.58
CA LYS A 112 12.51 13.60 0.06
C LYS A 112 11.70 12.59 0.90
N GLY A 113 11.01 13.01 1.95
CA GLY A 113 10.36 12.10 2.90
C GLY A 113 11.34 11.50 3.93
N ILE A 114 10.93 10.41 4.55
CA ILE A 114 11.67 9.70 5.61
C ILE A 114 11.72 8.21 5.30
N LYS A 115 12.63 7.48 5.93
CA LYS A 115 12.72 6.02 5.80
C LYS A 115 11.43 5.36 6.28
N GLY A 116 10.74 4.64 5.39
CA GLY A 116 9.58 3.81 5.67
C GLY A 116 9.97 2.39 6.06
N ILE A 117 10.86 1.80 5.28
CA ILE A 117 11.43 0.46 5.48
C ILE A 117 12.93 0.49 5.20
N GLU A 118 13.70 -0.34 5.89
CA GLU A 118 15.10 -0.62 5.59
C GLU A 118 15.19 -1.76 4.59
N LEU A 119 15.68 -1.45 3.40
CA LEU A 119 15.83 -2.41 2.32
C LEU A 119 17.17 -3.15 2.41
N GLY A 120 17.17 -4.42 2.07
CA GLY A 120 18.38 -5.17 1.81
C GLY A 120 19.00 -4.83 0.45
N THR A 121 20.14 -5.43 0.15
CA THR A 121 20.81 -5.27 -1.14
C THR A 121 19.88 -5.74 -2.26
N ASN A 122 19.75 -4.93 -3.31
CA ASN A 122 18.89 -5.19 -4.48
C ASN A 122 17.39 -5.34 -4.18
N ASP A 123 16.92 -5.00 -2.96
CA ASP A 123 15.51 -5.00 -2.64
C ASP A 123 14.86 -3.65 -2.99
N LYS A 124 13.59 -3.68 -3.32
CA LYS A 124 12.79 -2.52 -3.70
C LYS A 124 11.39 -2.62 -3.11
N VAL A 125 10.80 -1.50 -2.72
CA VAL A 125 9.38 -1.47 -2.36
C VAL A 125 8.55 -1.60 -3.64
N ILE A 126 7.55 -2.48 -3.60
CA ILE A 126 6.65 -2.74 -4.73
C ILE A 126 5.19 -2.40 -4.42
N SER A 127 4.84 -2.28 -3.14
CA SER A 127 3.45 -2.05 -2.73
C SER A 127 3.36 -1.14 -1.51
N LEU A 128 2.37 -0.27 -1.54
CA LEU A 128 1.89 0.56 -0.45
C LEU A 128 0.41 0.25 -0.25
N SER A 129 0.02 -0.14 0.97
CA SER A 129 -1.36 -0.42 1.33
C SER A 129 -1.74 0.25 2.64
N VAL A 130 -3.02 0.58 2.79
CA VAL A 130 -3.61 1.16 4.00
C VAL A 130 -4.75 0.27 4.46
N LEU A 131 -4.83 0.03 5.76
CA LEU A 131 -5.79 -0.88 6.36
C LEU A 131 -6.38 -0.28 7.63
N ASP A 132 -7.68 -0.47 7.83
CA ASP A 132 -8.30 -0.27 9.14
C ASP A 132 -7.84 -1.37 10.08
N ALA A 133 -7.28 -0.99 11.22
CA ALA A 133 -6.70 -1.95 12.14
C ALA A 133 -7.28 -1.82 13.55
N VAL A 134 -7.29 -2.93 14.26
CA VAL A 134 -7.41 -2.97 15.71
C VAL A 134 -5.98 -3.07 16.27
N ASP A 135 -5.68 -2.27 17.28
CA ASP A 135 -4.37 -2.31 17.97
C ASP A 135 -4.33 -3.55 18.87
N ILE A 136 -3.94 -4.67 18.28
CA ILE A 136 -3.89 -5.97 18.95
C ILE A 136 -2.63 -6.73 18.53
N SER A 137 -2.04 -7.48 19.47
CA SER A 137 -0.90 -8.32 19.15
C SER A 137 -1.31 -9.50 18.25
N PRO A 138 -0.41 -9.99 17.36
CA PRO A 138 -0.69 -11.14 16.50
C PRO A 138 -1.15 -12.38 17.25
N LYS A 139 -0.58 -12.64 18.43
CA LYS A 139 -0.93 -13.78 19.29
C LYS A 139 -2.38 -13.69 19.75
N ILE A 140 -2.78 -12.54 20.32
CA ILE A 140 -4.14 -12.32 20.82
C ILE A 140 -5.15 -12.35 19.67
N ALA A 141 -4.84 -11.73 18.51
CA ALA A 141 -5.70 -11.78 17.34
C ALA A 141 -5.95 -13.22 16.88
N LYS A 142 -4.90 -14.03 16.82
CA LYS A 142 -4.97 -15.43 16.42
C LYS A 142 -5.80 -16.27 17.41
N ASP A 143 -5.63 -16.04 18.70
CA ASP A 143 -6.39 -16.75 19.74
C ASP A 143 -7.89 -16.40 19.68
N LEU A 144 -8.21 -15.10 19.51
CA LEU A 144 -9.59 -14.63 19.35
C LEU A 144 -10.28 -15.17 18.08
N LEU A 145 -9.55 -15.29 16.98
CA LEU A 145 -10.08 -15.82 15.73
C LEU A 145 -10.29 -17.34 15.76
N LYS A 146 -9.40 -18.09 16.45
CA LYS A 146 -9.45 -19.57 16.49
C LYS A 146 -10.41 -20.13 17.54
N ASN A 147 -10.38 -19.62 18.76
CA ASN A 147 -10.85 -20.37 19.94
C ASN A 147 -12.19 -19.89 20.53
N GLY A 148 -13.00 -19.10 19.81
CA GLY A 148 -14.31 -18.70 20.34
C GLY A 148 -14.20 -18.04 21.72
N SER A 149 -13.34 -17.06 21.87
CA SER A 149 -13.01 -16.33 23.11
C SER A 149 -14.24 -15.86 23.89
N ALA A 150 -14.11 -15.76 25.20
CA ALA A 150 -15.11 -15.17 26.10
C ALA A 150 -15.42 -13.70 25.77
N ASP A 151 -14.52 -12.96 25.12
CA ASP A 151 -14.71 -11.59 24.67
C ASP A 151 -15.35 -11.56 23.26
N LYS A 152 -16.65 -11.79 23.21
CA LYS A 152 -17.44 -11.81 21.97
C LYS A 152 -17.41 -10.46 21.23
N ALA A 153 -17.41 -9.34 21.96
CA ALA A 153 -17.42 -8.00 21.36
C ALA A 153 -16.12 -7.73 20.62
N LYS A 154 -14.98 -7.98 21.25
CA LYS A 154 -13.65 -7.80 20.65
C LYS A 154 -13.40 -8.76 19.48
N ARG A 155 -13.91 -10.00 19.59
CA ARG A 155 -13.87 -10.96 18.48
C ARG A 155 -14.66 -10.47 17.27
N SER A 156 -15.88 -9.94 17.48
CA SER A 156 -16.71 -9.39 16.41
C SER A 156 -16.03 -8.20 15.73
N GLU A 157 -15.40 -7.30 16.48
CA GLU A 157 -14.63 -6.17 15.94
C GLU A 157 -13.46 -6.64 15.06
N ILE A 158 -12.70 -7.63 15.53
CA ILE A 158 -11.56 -8.19 14.79
C ILE A 158 -12.03 -8.86 13.50
N ILE A 159 -13.11 -9.63 13.55
CA ILE A 159 -13.70 -10.28 12.36
C ILE A 159 -14.19 -9.24 11.36
N ALA A 160 -14.89 -8.19 11.81
CA ALA A 160 -15.42 -7.14 10.94
C ALA A 160 -14.31 -6.36 10.22
N LYS A 161 -13.15 -6.19 10.86
CA LYS A 161 -11.98 -5.51 10.27
C LYS A 161 -10.97 -6.46 9.64
N GLN A 162 -11.24 -7.77 9.64
CA GLN A 162 -10.33 -8.77 9.08
C GLN A 162 -10.14 -8.54 7.58
N LYS A 163 -8.89 -8.39 7.19
CA LYS A 163 -8.44 -8.45 5.79
C LYS A 163 -7.26 -9.39 5.68
N TYR A 164 -6.98 -9.79 4.46
CA TYR A 164 -5.81 -10.61 4.16
C TYR A 164 -4.88 -9.82 3.25
N ILE A 165 -3.61 -10.07 3.38
CA ILE A 165 -2.61 -9.62 2.40
C ILE A 165 -2.38 -10.79 1.46
N LEU A 166 -2.76 -10.62 0.20
CA LEU A 166 -2.45 -11.53 -0.87
C LEU A 166 -1.12 -11.09 -1.49
N SER A 167 -0.13 -11.96 -1.44
CA SER A 167 1.17 -11.75 -2.07
C SER A 167 1.38 -12.80 -3.15
N LEU A 168 1.76 -12.35 -4.34
CA LEU A 168 1.97 -13.18 -5.53
C LEU A 168 3.39 -12.97 -6.05
N THR A 169 4.04 -14.03 -6.50
CA THR A 169 5.39 -13.99 -7.05
C THR A 169 5.38 -14.14 -8.57
N GLU A 170 6.50 -13.74 -9.19
CA GLU A 170 6.70 -13.80 -10.66
C GLU A 170 6.46 -15.22 -11.23
N ASN A 171 6.77 -16.26 -10.48
CA ASN A 171 6.59 -17.66 -10.90
C ASN A 171 5.22 -18.25 -10.50
N GLY A 172 4.24 -17.40 -10.13
CA GLY A 172 2.86 -17.82 -9.90
C GLY A 172 2.57 -18.42 -8.52
N PHE A 173 3.51 -18.35 -7.55
CA PHE A 173 3.24 -18.75 -6.18
C PHE A 173 2.52 -17.64 -5.43
N GLY A 174 1.44 -17.99 -4.75
CA GLY A 174 0.63 -17.06 -3.96
C GLY A 174 0.58 -17.44 -2.49
N LYS A 175 0.42 -16.44 -1.63
CA LYS A 175 0.16 -16.62 -0.21
C LYS A 175 -0.85 -15.61 0.27
N ARG A 176 -1.92 -16.08 0.90
CA ARG A 176 -2.89 -15.28 1.63
C ARG A 176 -2.55 -15.34 3.12
N THR A 177 -2.31 -14.20 3.73
CA THR A 177 -1.93 -14.09 5.15
C THR A 177 -2.84 -13.09 5.83
N SER A 178 -3.39 -13.44 7.01
CA SER A 178 -4.12 -12.47 7.83
C SER A 178 -3.24 -11.25 8.10
N PHE A 179 -3.79 -10.05 7.93
CA PHE A 179 -2.98 -8.86 8.19
C PHE A 179 -2.62 -8.71 9.67
N TYR A 180 -3.36 -9.37 10.57
CA TYR A 180 -3.02 -9.44 11.99
C TYR A 180 -1.73 -10.23 12.28
N ASP A 181 -1.30 -11.11 11.37
CA ASP A 181 0.00 -11.81 11.50
C ASP A 181 1.19 -10.87 11.32
N TYR A 182 0.98 -9.70 10.71
CA TYR A 182 2.00 -8.66 10.60
C TYR A 182 1.98 -7.79 11.85
N ARG A 183 2.99 -7.95 12.72
CA ARG A 183 3.12 -7.12 13.93
C ARG A 183 3.24 -5.63 13.59
N VAL A 184 2.59 -4.79 14.35
CA VAL A 184 2.76 -3.34 14.27
C VAL A 184 4.12 -2.97 14.85
N THR A 185 4.92 -2.23 14.07
CA THR A 185 6.27 -1.81 14.47
C THR A 185 6.43 -0.29 14.30
N ASN A 186 7.62 0.22 14.55
CA ASN A 186 7.99 1.53 14.08
C ASN A 186 8.44 1.46 12.61
N ARG A 187 8.22 2.54 11.85
CA ARG A 187 8.75 2.68 10.49
C ARG A 187 10.28 2.60 10.46
N GLY A 188 10.85 2.32 9.31
CA GLY A 188 12.29 2.37 9.06
C GLY A 188 13.06 1.14 9.51
N GLY A 189 12.38 0.13 10.08
CA GLY A 189 12.97 -1.17 10.39
C GLY A 189 13.06 -2.10 9.18
N LYS A 190 13.69 -3.27 9.36
CA LYS A 190 13.89 -4.30 8.31
C LYS A 190 12.61 -5.05 7.95
N GLY A 191 11.52 -4.86 8.71
CA GLY A 191 10.27 -5.59 8.52
C GLY A 191 10.37 -7.08 8.90
N ILE A 192 9.39 -7.85 8.44
CA ILE A 192 9.31 -9.31 8.60
C ILE A 192 9.17 -9.95 7.21
N ILE A 193 9.39 -11.26 7.12
CA ILE A 193 9.16 -12.01 5.89
C ILE A 193 7.65 -12.26 5.76
N GLY A 194 7.03 -11.68 4.73
CA GLY A 194 5.63 -11.92 4.36
C GLY A 194 5.48 -13.15 3.47
N ILE A 195 6.33 -13.25 2.46
CA ILE A 195 6.44 -14.41 1.56
C ILE A 195 7.92 -14.66 1.25
N VAL A 196 8.28 -15.91 1.05
CA VAL A 196 9.68 -16.27 0.71
C VAL A 196 9.89 -16.07 -0.79
N ALA A 197 10.74 -15.10 -1.15
CA ALA A 197 11.28 -14.97 -2.51
C ALA A 197 12.50 -15.90 -2.65
N SER A 198 12.51 -16.75 -3.66
CA SER A 198 13.56 -17.71 -3.93
C SER A 198 13.70 -17.95 -5.43
N SER A 199 14.74 -18.63 -5.87
CA SER A 199 14.88 -19.01 -7.28
C SER A 199 13.68 -19.81 -7.82
N ARG A 200 13.03 -20.62 -6.98
CA ARG A 200 11.81 -21.35 -7.31
C ARG A 200 10.61 -20.43 -7.47
N ASN A 201 10.39 -19.55 -6.50
CA ASN A 201 9.18 -18.75 -6.42
C ASN A 201 9.27 -17.49 -7.29
N GLY A 202 10.46 -17.00 -7.57
CA GLY A 202 10.69 -15.67 -8.14
C GLY A 202 10.54 -14.56 -7.10
N ASN A 203 10.65 -13.32 -7.55
CA ASN A 203 10.42 -12.15 -6.71
C ASN A 203 8.91 -11.91 -6.52
N VAL A 204 8.55 -11.08 -5.54
CA VAL A 204 7.16 -10.68 -5.35
C VAL A 204 6.76 -9.72 -6.48
N ALA A 205 5.74 -10.09 -7.22
CA ALA A 205 5.18 -9.31 -8.32
C ALA A 205 4.07 -8.36 -7.84
N ALA A 206 3.25 -8.81 -6.86
CA ALA A 206 2.16 -8.02 -6.30
C ALA A 206 1.92 -8.39 -4.83
N SER A 207 1.50 -7.39 -4.03
CA SER A 207 1.09 -7.60 -2.64
C SER A 207 0.06 -6.52 -2.28
N PHE A 208 -1.16 -6.92 -1.95
CA PHE A 208 -2.28 -5.99 -1.69
C PHE A 208 -3.31 -6.61 -0.75
N PRO A 209 -4.12 -5.77 -0.06
CA PRO A 209 -5.17 -6.25 0.81
C PRO A 209 -6.36 -6.78 0.00
N VAL A 210 -6.94 -7.88 0.50
CA VAL A 210 -8.15 -8.51 -0.04
C VAL A 210 -9.07 -8.93 1.10
N ASN A 211 -10.37 -9.02 0.80
CA ASN A 211 -11.36 -9.62 1.68
C ASN A 211 -11.52 -11.11 1.34
N GLU A 212 -12.11 -11.87 2.24
CA GLU A 212 -12.33 -13.32 2.04
C GLU A 212 -13.26 -13.63 0.86
N GLY A 213 -14.24 -12.76 0.61
CA GLY A 213 -15.20 -12.91 -0.48
C GLY A 213 -14.76 -12.28 -1.82
N ASP A 214 -13.55 -11.72 -1.89
CA ASP A 214 -13.08 -11.12 -3.13
C ASP A 214 -12.66 -12.18 -4.15
N GLU A 215 -12.65 -11.78 -5.42
CA GLU A 215 -12.07 -12.54 -6.51
C GLU A 215 -10.93 -11.72 -7.13
N VAL A 216 -9.95 -12.40 -7.66
CA VAL A 216 -8.79 -11.79 -8.33
C VAL A 216 -8.68 -12.26 -9.77
N ILE A 217 -8.24 -11.36 -10.62
CA ILE A 217 -7.84 -11.68 -11.98
C ILE A 217 -6.31 -11.63 -12.03
N LEU A 218 -5.73 -12.73 -12.45
CA LEU A 218 -4.29 -12.87 -12.70
C LEU A 218 -4.05 -12.81 -14.21
N SER A 219 -3.16 -11.95 -14.64
CA SER A 219 -2.74 -11.85 -16.04
C SER A 219 -1.25 -12.13 -16.15
N THR A 220 -0.88 -12.96 -17.12
CA THR A 220 0.53 -13.21 -17.45
C THR A 220 1.03 -12.21 -18.49
N ASP A 221 2.35 -12.07 -18.59
CA ASP A 221 3.05 -11.30 -19.64
C ASP A 221 2.71 -11.75 -21.06
N LYS A 222 2.28 -13.01 -21.22
CA LYS A 222 1.85 -13.60 -22.50
C LYS A 222 0.35 -13.48 -22.77
N GLY A 223 -0.36 -12.65 -22.01
CA GLY A 223 -1.78 -12.35 -22.22
C GLY A 223 -2.75 -13.45 -21.76
N LYS A 224 -2.31 -14.45 -21.03
CA LYS A 224 -3.23 -15.41 -20.38
C LYS A 224 -3.85 -14.76 -19.15
N VAL A 225 -5.14 -14.98 -18.97
CA VAL A 225 -5.93 -14.44 -17.84
C VAL A 225 -6.62 -15.59 -17.12
N ILE A 226 -6.58 -15.53 -15.80
CA ILE A 226 -7.27 -16.46 -14.91
C ILE A 226 -8.05 -15.66 -13.87
N ARG A 227 -9.24 -16.11 -13.52
CA ARG A 227 -10.05 -15.59 -12.40
C ARG A 227 -10.11 -16.65 -11.31
N CYS A 228 -9.83 -16.28 -10.09
CA CYS A 228 -9.91 -17.18 -8.94
C CYS A 228 -10.45 -16.46 -7.71
N ALA A 229 -11.14 -17.22 -6.85
CA ALA A 229 -11.60 -16.72 -5.57
C ALA A 229 -10.41 -16.59 -4.60
N VAL A 230 -10.46 -15.57 -3.74
CA VAL A 230 -9.42 -15.35 -2.71
C VAL A 230 -9.47 -16.43 -1.62
N LYS A 231 -10.64 -17.07 -1.44
CA LYS A 231 -10.90 -18.08 -0.40
C LYS A 231 -10.25 -19.43 -0.69
N GLU A 232 -9.95 -19.73 -1.93
CA GLU A 232 -9.38 -21.01 -2.37
C GLU A 232 -7.87 -21.15 -2.13
#